data_c65b33d758a6a9dcbd47e44ce7d05520
#
_entry.id   c65b33d758a6a9dcbd47e44ce7d05520
#
_cell.length_a   1.000
_cell.length_b   1.000
_cell.length_c   1.000
_cell.angle_alpha   90.00
_cell.angle_beta   90.00
_cell.angle_gamma   90.00
#
_symmetry.space_group_name_H-M   'P 1'
#
loop_
_entity.id
_entity.type
_entity.pdbx_description
1 polymer ?
#
loop_
_entity_poly.entity_id
_entity_poly.type
_entity_poly.pdbx_seq_one_letter_code
_entity_poly.pdbx_strand_id
1 'polypeptide(L)'
;MTVDNLDNLIIRAADGASVVFDGTQSISDDMAATWGVADGAGIQTVTLSEPGWQLFYNYDEQVPARWPNAQFSDETVFNRSYWAEGTLTNSNNAYTIGWLTDSGPEAGVHDGLNETINATGLDPVGAIAILNLGSFRTNSREITGWNSVNGTFSYDGAGIDWKSKH
;
A
#
# COMPACT_ATOMS: atom_id res chain seq x y z
N MET A 1 -5.88 6.68 29.56
CA MET A 1 -7.01 6.26 30.42
C MET A 1 -7.11 4.75 30.31
N THR A 2 -6.99 4.02 31.41
CA THR A 2 -7.16 2.57 31.43
C THR A 2 -8.52 2.27 32.05
N VAL A 3 -9.34 1.45 31.39
CA VAL A 3 -10.61 0.96 31.87
C VAL A 3 -10.49 -0.55 31.95
N ASP A 4 -10.58 -1.10 33.13
CA ASP A 4 -10.39 -2.52 33.40
C ASP A 4 -11.44 -3.05 34.39
N ASN A 5 -11.97 -4.24 34.14
CA ASN A 5 -12.92 -4.96 34.98
C ASN A 5 -14.16 -4.16 35.43
N LEU A 6 -14.71 -3.31 34.56
CA LEU A 6 -15.92 -2.57 34.83
C LEU A 6 -17.10 -3.09 34.01
N ASP A 7 -18.08 -3.65 34.70
CA ASP A 7 -19.37 -3.99 34.10
C ASP A 7 -20.27 -2.75 34.01
N ASN A 8 -21.07 -2.67 32.95
CA ASN A 8 -22.04 -1.62 32.71
C ASN A 8 -21.46 -0.18 32.64
N LEU A 9 -20.20 -0.03 32.18
CA LEU A 9 -19.62 1.27 31.91
C LEU A 9 -20.23 1.91 30.68
N ILE A 10 -20.76 3.13 30.84
CA ILE A 10 -21.20 3.96 29.71
C ILE A 10 -20.24 5.14 29.58
N ILE A 11 -19.56 5.23 28.45
CA ILE A 11 -18.73 6.39 28.10
C ILE A 11 -19.47 7.15 27.00
N ARG A 12 -19.82 8.41 27.26
CA ARG A 12 -20.53 9.27 26.31
C ARG A 12 -20.02 10.70 26.38
N ALA A 13 -20.18 11.43 25.29
CA ALA A 13 -19.99 12.88 25.30
C ALA A 13 -21.01 13.54 26.27
N ALA A 14 -20.61 14.61 26.92
CA ALA A 14 -21.55 15.50 27.57
C ALA A 14 -22.47 16.17 26.54
N ASP A 15 -23.63 16.62 26.96
CA ASP A 15 -24.61 17.26 26.06
C ASP A 15 -23.95 18.47 25.36
N GLY A 16 -24.00 18.47 24.02
CA GLY A 16 -23.43 19.52 23.21
C GLY A 16 -21.90 19.44 23.01
N ALA A 17 -21.22 18.45 23.60
CA ALA A 17 -19.79 18.23 23.38
C ALA A 17 -19.53 17.26 22.22
N SER A 18 -18.47 17.53 21.44
CA SER A 18 -17.89 16.58 20.51
C SER A 18 -16.71 15.89 21.18
N VAL A 19 -16.68 14.55 21.14
CA VAL A 19 -15.58 13.74 21.70
C VAL A 19 -15.05 12.86 20.62
N VAL A 20 -13.73 12.88 20.45
CA VAL A 20 -13.00 12.01 19.53
C VAL A 20 -12.16 11.04 20.35
N PHE A 21 -12.29 9.74 20.10
CA PHE A 21 -11.35 8.73 20.59
C PHE A 21 -10.28 8.56 19.51
N ASP A 22 -9.12 9.13 19.76
CA ASP A 22 -7.99 9.06 18.86
C ASP A 22 -7.00 8.02 19.38
N GLY A 23 -6.79 6.96 18.59
CA GLY A 23 -5.83 5.89 18.86
C GLY A 23 -4.52 6.06 18.09
N THR A 24 -4.35 7.19 17.40
CA THR A 24 -3.11 7.45 16.66
C THR A 24 -2.00 7.95 17.59
N GLN A 25 -0.78 7.79 17.13
CA GLN A 25 0.40 8.42 17.76
C GLN A 25 0.81 9.63 16.95
N SER A 26 1.03 10.76 17.60
CA SER A 26 1.54 11.94 16.93
C SER A 26 2.99 11.72 16.51
N ILE A 27 3.32 12.08 15.27
CA ILE A 27 4.73 12.07 14.81
C ILE A 27 5.61 12.97 15.68
N SER A 28 5.08 14.07 16.20
CA SER A 28 5.82 14.97 17.09
C SER A 28 6.11 14.35 18.46
N ASP A 29 5.39 13.31 18.85
CA ASP A 29 5.60 12.60 20.12
C ASP A 29 6.57 11.42 19.97
N ASP A 30 6.97 11.08 18.76
CA ASP A 30 8.06 10.14 18.50
C ASP A 30 9.40 10.85 18.76
N MET A 31 9.99 10.59 19.90
CA MET A 31 11.26 11.20 20.32
C MET A 31 12.44 10.85 19.40
N ALA A 32 12.34 9.81 18.59
CA ALA A 32 13.34 9.42 17.59
C ALA A 32 13.05 10.02 16.22
N ALA A 33 11.88 10.64 16.02
CA ALA A 33 11.53 11.26 14.76
C ALA A 33 12.45 12.46 14.48
N THR A 34 13.13 12.43 13.35
CA THR A 34 14.01 13.50 12.90
C THR A 34 13.52 14.02 11.56
N TRP A 35 13.11 15.28 11.55
CA TRP A 35 12.70 15.96 10.33
C TRP A 35 13.94 16.39 9.53
N GLY A 36 13.97 16.00 8.27
CA GLY A 36 14.96 16.47 7.31
C GLY A 36 14.67 17.91 6.87
N VAL A 37 15.67 18.53 6.28
CA VAL A 37 15.52 19.83 5.63
C VAL A 37 14.69 19.63 4.36
N ALA A 38 13.77 20.57 4.09
CA ALA A 38 13.00 20.55 2.85
C ALA A 38 13.93 20.52 1.62
N ASP A 39 13.63 19.68 0.65
CA ASP A 39 14.32 19.67 -0.63
C ASP A 39 13.96 20.90 -1.49
N GLY A 40 14.52 20.99 -2.70
CA GLY A 40 14.24 22.08 -3.63
C GLY A 40 12.77 22.17 -4.09
N ALA A 41 11.97 21.13 -3.90
CA ALA A 41 10.53 21.08 -4.15
C ALA A 41 9.69 21.37 -2.90
N GLY A 42 10.32 21.59 -1.74
CA GLY A 42 9.65 21.83 -0.47
C GLY A 42 9.19 20.56 0.25
N ILE A 43 9.63 19.39 -0.20
CA ILE A 43 9.31 18.11 0.44
C ILE A 43 10.17 17.91 1.67
N GLN A 44 9.54 17.64 2.79
CA GLN A 44 10.22 17.27 4.03
C GLN A 44 10.07 15.77 4.28
N THR A 45 11.11 15.18 4.82
CA THR A 45 11.10 13.78 5.22
C THR A 45 11.25 13.67 6.74
N VAL A 46 10.67 12.62 7.30
CA VAL A 46 10.86 12.26 8.70
C VAL A 46 11.18 10.77 8.79
N THR A 47 12.16 10.47 9.63
CA THR A 47 12.44 9.07 9.98
C THR A 47 11.76 8.78 11.30
N LEU A 48 10.94 7.73 11.31
CA LEU A 48 10.23 7.26 12.50
C LEU A 48 11.01 6.14 13.17
N SER A 49 10.82 5.98 14.49
CA SER A 49 11.41 4.88 15.27
C SER A 49 10.79 3.52 14.91
N GLU A 50 9.52 3.53 14.51
CA GLU A 50 8.77 2.34 14.13
C GLU A 50 8.03 2.58 12.82
N PRO A 51 7.83 1.55 11.98
CA PRO A 51 7.13 1.72 10.71
C PRO A 51 5.65 2.04 10.95
N GLY A 52 5.15 3.10 10.31
CA GLY A 52 3.73 3.44 10.28
C GLY A 52 3.02 2.80 9.09
N TRP A 53 1.86 2.19 9.33
CA TRP A 53 1.02 1.60 8.28
C TRP A 53 -0.06 2.55 7.78
N GLN A 54 -0.44 3.52 8.59
CA GLN A 54 -1.47 4.51 8.29
C GLN A 54 -0.95 5.88 8.71
N LEU A 55 -1.23 6.87 7.89
CA LEU A 55 -0.95 8.27 8.18
C LEU A 55 -2.27 9.04 8.18
N PHE A 56 -2.49 9.87 9.17
CA PHE A 56 -3.63 10.78 9.25
C PHE A 56 -3.16 12.23 9.29
N TYR A 57 -3.82 13.08 8.53
CA TYR A 57 -3.62 14.52 8.59
C TYR A 57 -4.97 15.18 8.85
N ASN A 58 -5.10 15.89 9.96
CA ASN A 58 -6.37 16.46 10.42
C ASN A 58 -7.52 15.44 10.49
N TYR A 59 -7.23 14.22 10.98
CA TYR A 59 -8.14 13.08 11.04
C TYR A 59 -8.53 12.46 9.71
N ASP A 60 -8.02 12.96 8.59
CA ASP A 60 -8.24 12.35 7.27
C ASP A 60 -7.11 11.36 6.97
N GLU A 61 -7.48 10.12 6.67
CA GLU A 61 -6.53 9.08 6.28
C GLU A 61 -5.87 9.45 4.95
N GLN A 62 -4.55 9.39 4.93
CA GLN A 62 -3.75 9.65 3.74
C GLN A 62 -3.44 8.35 3.02
N VAL A 63 -3.55 8.37 1.69
CA VAL A 63 -3.11 7.23 0.88
C VAL A 63 -1.58 7.15 0.94
N PRO A 64 -1.00 6.01 1.35
CA PRO A 64 0.44 5.81 1.25
C PRO A 64 0.94 6.04 -0.17
N ALA A 65 2.19 6.52 -0.29
CA ALA A 65 2.82 6.65 -1.60
C ALA A 65 2.72 5.32 -2.34
N ARG A 66 2.16 5.35 -3.52
CA ARG A 66 1.89 4.14 -4.31
C ARG A 66 2.06 4.41 -5.79
N TRP A 67 2.30 3.35 -6.51
CA TRP A 67 2.17 3.31 -7.95
C TRP A 67 1.18 2.19 -8.33
N PRO A 68 0.23 2.44 -9.23
CA PRO A 68 -0.15 3.75 -9.80
C PRO A 68 -0.72 4.70 -8.76
N ASN A 69 -0.63 6.00 -9.04
CA ASN A 69 -1.24 7.02 -8.18
C ASN A 69 -2.75 6.83 -8.10
N ALA A 70 -3.28 6.92 -6.89
CA ALA A 70 -4.72 6.84 -6.63
C ALA A 70 -5.04 7.53 -5.31
N GLN A 71 -6.29 7.93 -5.14
CA GLN A 71 -6.76 8.65 -3.96
C GLN A 71 -8.08 8.08 -3.44
N PHE A 72 -8.36 8.30 -2.16
CA PHE A 72 -9.67 7.98 -1.58
C PHE A 72 -10.73 9.00 -1.98
N SER A 73 -10.34 10.27 -2.11
CA SER A 73 -11.27 11.38 -2.34
C SER A 73 -11.99 11.31 -3.69
N ASP A 74 -11.40 10.65 -4.69
CA ASP A 74 -11.96 10.47 -6.03
C ASP A 74 -12.26 8.99 -6.35
N GLU A 75 -12.15 8.12 -5.35
CA GLU A 75 -12.40 6.67 -5.44
C GLU A 75 -11.49 5.90 -6.42
N THR A 76 -10.46 6.54 -6.97
CA THR A 76 -9.54 5.88 -7.93
C THR A 76 -8.78 4.71 -7.32
N VAL A 77 -8.58 4.71 -6.00
CA VAL A 77 -7.99 3.59 -5.25
C VAL A 77 -8.75 2.27 -5.46
N PHE A 78 -10.07 2.34 -5.68
CA PHE A 78 -10.95 1.19 -5.85
C PHE A 78 -11.27 0.90 -7.32
N ASN A 79 -10.91 1.81 -8.21
CA ASN A 79 -11.23 1.70 -9.63
C ASN A 79 -10.14 0.90 -10.35
N ARG A 80 -10.52 -0.25 -10.90
CA ARG A 80 -9.61 -1.17 -11.60
C ARG A 80 -8.86 -0.51 -12.76
N SER A 81 -9.46 0.46 -13.45
CA SER A 81 -8.81 1.19 -14.54
C SER A 81 -7.55 1.97 -14.10
N TYR A 82 -7.34 2.13 -12.79
CA TYR A 82 -6.16 2.75 -12.20
C TYR A 82 -5.20 1.73 -11.56
N TRP A 83 -5.41 0.44 -11.77
CA TRP A 83 -4.51 -0.59 -11.26
C TRP A 83 -3.45 -0.94 -12.29
N ALA A 84 -2.26 -1.27 -11.81
CA ALA A 84 -1.25 -1.88 -12.66
C ALA A 84 -1.68 -3.29 -13.05
N GLU A 85 -1.45 -3.65 -14.28
CA GLU A 85 -1.67 -5.00 -14.77
C GLU A 85 -0.39 -5.59 -15.33
N GLY A 86 -0.20 -6.87 -15.11
CA GLY A 86 1.01 -7.52 -15.51
C GLY A 86 0.81 -8.98 -15.86
N THR A 87 1.79 -9.52 -16.55
CA THR A 87 1.83 -10.91 -16.95
C THR A 87 2.63 -11.71 -15.92
N LEU A 88 2.06 -12.84 -15.52
CA LEU A 88 2.75 -13.81 -14.68
C LEU A 88 3.85 -14.50 -15.45
N THR A 89 5.03 -14.55 -14.84
CA THR A 89 6.17 -15.30 -15.38
C THR A 89 6.32 -16.68 -14.75
N ASN A 90 5.62 -16.94 -13.62
CA ASN A 90 5.50 -18.27 -13.04
C ASN A 90 4.11 -18.47 -12.44
N SER A 91 3.46 -19.54 -12.80
CA SER A 91 2.03 -19.78 -12.54
C SER A 91 1.74 -21.03 -11.70
N ASN A 92 2.71 -21.59 -11.01
CA ASN A 92 2.46 -22.77 -10.21
C ASN A 92 2.90 -22.60 -8.74
N ASN A 93 2.22 -23.31 -7.85
CA ASN A 93 2.43 -23.29 -6.40
C ASN A 93 3.78 -23.90 -5.95
N ALA A 94 4.62 -24.35 -6.87
CA ALA A 94 5.90 -24.98 -6.57
C ALA A 94 7.04 -23.98 -6.38
N TYR A 95 6.81 -22.70 -6.68
CA TYR A 95 7.85 -21.68 -6.59
C TYR A 95 7.83 -20.98 -5.23
N THR A 96 9.00 -20.94 -4.60
CA THR A 96 9.23 -20.11 -3.42
C THR A 96 9.48 -18.63 -3.78
N ILE A 97 9.80 -18.36 -5.04
CA ILE A 97 9.98 -17.01 -5.58
C ILE A 97 8.91 -16.76 -6.63
N GLY A 98 8.14 -15.72 -6.46
CA GLY A 98 7.19 -15.22 -7.44
C GLY A 98 7.82 -14.16 -8.33
N TRP A 99 7.44 -14.13 -9.61
CA TRP A 99 7.81 -13.07 -10.54
C TRP A 99 6.56 -12.53 -11.23
N LEU A 100 6.49 -11.24 -11.38
CA LEU A 100 5.47 -10.57 -12.17
C LEU A 100 6.13 -9.53 -13.06
N THR A 101 5.80 -9.56 -14.34
CA THR A 101 6.19 -8.52 -15.28
C THR A 101 5.05 -7.54 -15.42
N ASP A 102 5.30 -6.28 -15.13
CA ASP A 102 4.37 -5.21 -15.41
C ASP A 102 4.40 -4.90 -16.91
N SER A 103 3.47 -5.48 -17.62
CA SER A 103 3.35 -5.38 -19.08
C SER A 103 2.26 -4.42 -19.54
N GLY A 104 1.55 -3.82 -18.59
CA GLY A 104 0.29 -3.13 -18.87
C GLY A 104 -0.84 -4.09 -19.22
N PRO A 105 -2.04 -3.58 -19.42
CA PRO A 105 -3.22 -4.40 -19.71
C PRO A 105 -3.13 -5.06 -21.07
N GLU A 106 -3.64 -6.28 -21.16
CA GLU A 106 -3.85 -6.97 -22.45
C GLU A 106 -4.98 -6.28 -23.22
N ALA A 107 -4.68 -5.81 -24.42
CA ALA A 107 -5.61 -5.04 -25.23
C ALA A 107 -6.95 -5.78 -25.46
N GLY A 108 -8.04 -5.16 -25.04
CA GLY A 108 -9.40 -5.68 -25.18
C GLY A 108 -9.82 -6.74 -24.14
N VAL A 109 -8.96 -7.05 -23.17
CA VAL A 109 -9.25 -8.03 -22.12
C VAL A 109 -9.43 -7.36 -20.77
N HIS A 110 -8.64 -6.32 -20.48
CA HIS A 110 -8.61 -5.63 -19.21
C HIS A 110 -8.57 -4.11 -19.36
N ASP A 111 -9.04 -3.41 -18.34
CA ASP A 111 -9.17 -1.96 -18.31
C ASP A 111 -8.13 -1.30 -17.41
N GLY A 112 -7.01 -1.97 -17.11
CA GLY A 112 -5.96 -1.45 -16.26
C GLY A 112 -5.16 -0.31 -16.86
N LEU A 113 -4.26 0.27 -16.07
CA LEU A 113 -3.41 1.37 -16.51
C LEU A 113 -2.42 0.93 -17.60
N ASN A 114 -2.34 1.69 -18.67
CA ASN A 114 -1.39 1.42 -19.77
C ASN A 114 0.06 1.81 -19.44
N GLU A 115 0.26 2.71 -18.47
CA GLU A 115 1.59 3.08 -18.03
C GLU A 115 2.19 1.97 -17.18
N THR A 116 3.42 1.59 -17.47
CA THR A 116 4.15 0.58 -16.69
C THR A 116 5.07 1.26 -15.67
N ILE A 117 5.33 0.59 -14.54
CA ILE A 117 6.28 1.10 -13.55
C ILE A 117 7.66 1.34 -14.15
N ASN A 118 8.05 0.53 -15.12
CA ASN A 118 9.32 0.68 -15.83
C ASN A 118 9.43 2.03 -16.56
N ALA A 119 8.32 2.54 -17.11
CA ALA A 119 8.29 3.83 -17.79
C ALA A 119 8.50 5.01 -16.82
N THR A 120 8.26 4.84 -15.54
CA THR A 120 8.44 5.90 -14.51
C THR A 120 9.89 6.07 -14.09
N GLY A 121 10.76 5.08 -14.34
CA GLY A 121 12.13 5.06 -13.84
C GLY A 121 12.26 4.76 -12.35
N LEU A 122 11.18 4.38 -11.66
CA LEU A 122 11.20 4.00 -10.25
C LEU A 122 11.89 2.65 -10.06
N ASP A 123 12.62 2.51 -8.96
CA ASP A 123 13.08 1.23 -8.44
C ASP A 123 12.12 0.79 -7.31
N PRO A 124 11.33 -0.28 -7.52
CA PRO A 124 10.34 -0.70 -6.55
C PRO A 124 10.88 -1.63 -5.45
N VAL A 125 12.17 -1.93 -5.43
CA VAL A 125 12.74 -2.83 -4.40
C VAL A 125 12.49 -2.26 -3.00
N GLY A 126 12.00 -3.10 -2.10
CA GLY A 126 11.58 -2.71 -0.74
C GLY A 126 10.15 -2.18 -0.65
N ALA A 127 9.48 -1.89 -1.75
CA ALA A 127 8.07 -1.56 -1.74
C ALA A 127 7.19 -2.80 -1.49
N ILE A 128 5.97 -2.59 -1.05
CA ILE A 128 4.97 -3.65 -0.87
C ILE A 128 4.11 -3.76 -2.12
N ALA A 129 4.23 -4.88 -2.82
CA ALA A 129 3.32 -5.23 -3.90
C ALA A 129 2.01 -5.79 -3.33
N ILE A 130 0.89 -5.18 -3.70
CA ILE A 130 -0.45 -5.71 -3.42
C ILE A 130 -0.90 -6.47 -4.65
N LEU A 131 -0.91 -7.79 -4.54
CA LEU A 131 -1.02 -8.73 -5.65
C LEU A 131 -2.41 -9.37 -5.66
N ASN A 132 -3.20 -9.10 -6.69
CA ASN A 132 -4.43 -9.82 -6.95
C ASN A 132 -4.14 -10.95 -7.96
N LEU A 133 -3.82 -12.13 -7.44
CA LEU A 133 -3.30 -13.27 -8.19
C LEU A 133 -4.31 -14.40 -8.35
N GLY A 134 -5.55 -14.07 -8.49
CA GLY A 134 -6.63 -15.03 -8.67
C GLY A 134 -7.91 -14.59 -8.01
N SER A 135 -8.99 -15.27 -8.36
CA SER A 135 -10.33 -14.91 -7.91
C SER A 135 -10.42 -14.76 -6.39
N PHE A 136 -10.80 -13.56 -5.95
CA PHE A 136 -11.06 -13.23 -4.55
C PHE A 136 -9.84 -13.35 -3.61
N ARG A 137 -8.61 -13.30 -4.15
CA ARG A 137 -7.39 -13.43 -3.35
C ARG A 137 -6.45 -12.27 -3.60
N THR A 138 -6.15 -11.55 -2.53
CA THR A 138 -5.15 -10.50 -2.52
C THR A 138 -4.04 -10.90 -1.54
N ASN A 139 -2.81 -10.75 -1.97
CA ASN A 139 -1.64 -11.00 -1.17
C ASN A 139 -0.77 -9.75 -1.14
N SER A 140 -0.13 -9.48 -0.02
CA SER A 140 0.86 -8.41 0.10
C SER A 140 2.24 -9.04 0.26
N ARG A 141 3.21 -8.59 -0.52
CA ARG A 141 4.59 -9.09 -0.49
C ARG A 141 5.56 -7.94 -0.72
N GLU A 142 6.67 -7.97 -0.03
CA GLU A 142 7.79 -7.10 -0.32
C GLU A 142 8.43 -7.46 -1.65
N ILE A 143 8.75 -6.48 -2.46
CA ILE A 143 9.50 -6.64 -3.70
C ILE A 143 10.97 -6.80 -3.34
N THR A 144 11.53 -7.96 -3.67
CA THR A 144 12.90 -8.35 -3.31
C THR A 144 13.90 -8.20 -4.43
N GLY A 145 13.43 -7.98 -5.66
CA GLY A 145 14.29 -7.77 -6.82
C GLY A 145 13.55 -7.11 -7.96
N TRP A 146 14.30 -6.40 -8.79
CA TRP A 146 13.80 -5.64 -9.92
C TRP A 146 14.67 -5.78 -11.16
N ASN A 147 14.04 -5.99 -12.30
CA ASN A 147 14.68 -5.97 -13.61
C ASN A 147 14.07 -4.84 -14.45
N SER A 148 14.78 -3.72 -14.52
CA SER A 148 14.33 -2.53 -15.25
C SER A 148 14.35 -2.68 -16.77
N VAL A 149 14.98 -3.74 -17.30
CA VAL A 149 15.01 -3.97 -18.76
C VAL A 149 13.66 -4.44 -19.27
N ASN A 150 12.98 -5.27 -18.49
CA ASN A 150 11.71 -5.88 -18.89
C ASN A 150 10.54 -5.61 -17.92
N GLY A 151 10.74 -4.78 -16.89
CA GLY A 151 9.70 -4.45 -15.94
C GLY A 151 9.26 -5.61 -15.05
N THR A 152 10.17 -6.55 -14.74
CA THR A 152 9.86 -7.71 -13.90
C THR A 152 10.35 -7.51 -12.47
N PHE A 153 9.49 -7.71 -11.50
CA PHE A 153 9.87 -7.77 -10.11
C PHE A 153 9.69 -9.17 -9.51
N SER A 154 10.46 -9.45 -8.47
CA SER A 154 10.40 -10.69 -7.70
C SER A 154 9.93 -10.44 -6.27
N TYR A 155 9.31 -11.45 -5.68
CA TYR A 155 8.78 -11.43 -4.31
C TYR A 155 8.77 -12.84 -3.72
N ASP A 156 8.60 -12.97 -2.40
CA ASP A 156 8.40 -14.28 -1.77
C ASP A 156 7.05 -14.87 -2.20
N GLY A 157 7.10 -15.95 -2.95
CA GLY A 157 5.94 -16.69 -3.45
C GLY A 157 5.42 -17.76 -2.49
N ALA A 158 6.06 -17.97 -1.35
CA ALA A 158 5.66 -19.02 -0.42
C ALA A 158 4.23 -18.78 0.10
N GLY A 159 3.43 -19.83 0.08
CA GLY A 159 2.04 -19.79 0.55
C GLY A 159 1.06 -19.04 -0.36
N ILE A 160 1.48 -18.58 -1.52
CA ILE A 160 0.59 -18.02 -2.53
C ILE A 160 -0.02 -19.16 -3.35
N ASP A 161 -1.32 -19.30 -3.25
CA ASP A 161 -2.10 -20.26 -4.06
C ASP A 161 -2.63 -19.54 -5.30
N TRP A 162 -1.96 -19.78 -6.41
CA TRP A 162 -2.32 -19.22 -7.71
C TRP A 162 -3.57 -19.86 -8.27
N LYS A 163 -4.52 -19.06 -8.68
CA LYS A 163 -5.69 -19.51 -9.42
C LYS A 163 -5.65 -18.94 -10.83
N SER A 164 -5.64 -19.80 -11.81
CA SER A 164 -5.54 -19.43 -13.23
C SER A 164 -6.84 -18.94 -13.86
N LYS A 165 -7.88 -18.68 -13.07
CA LYS A 165 -9.19 -18.23 -13.59
C LYS A 165 -9.83 -17.19 -12.68
N HIS A 166 -10.30 -16.15 -13.30
CA HIS A 166 -11.34 -15.24 -12.85
C HIS A 166 -12.68 -15.66 -13.45
#